data_78c6ca9610ca901bb0da8156b97e9288
#
_entry.id   78c6ca9610ca901bb0da8156b97e9288
#
_cell.length_a   1.000
_cell.length_b   1.000
_cell.length_c   1.000
_cell.angle_alpha   90.00
_cell.angle_beta   90.00
_cell.angle_gamma   90.00
#
_symmetry.space_group_name_H-M   'P 1'
#
loop_
_entity.id
_entity.type
_entity.pdbx_description
1 polymer ?
#
loop_
_entity_poly.entity_id
_entity_poly.type
_entity_poly.pdbx_seq_one_letter_code
_entity_poly.pdbx_strand_id
1 'polypeptide(L)' 'MRINRSYIVLSFCTTLEAMEWEKQCNARQVPGRLIPLPREISAGCGLAWRMLPEDWQSWQAELDQTQFDKVTPVEQ' A
#
# COMPACT_ATOMS: atom_id res chain seq x y z
N MET A 1 -14.82 16.20 15.76
CA MET A 1 -13.35 16.24 15.77
C MET A 1 -12.79 15.16 14.88
N ARG A 2 -11.91 15.51 13.98
CA ARG A 2 -11.24 14.53 13.14
C ARG A 2 -10.05 13.93 13.86
N ILE A 3 -9.94 12.62 13.81
CA ILE A 3 -8.78 11.93 14.32
C ILE A 3 -7.97 11.47 13.12
N ASN A 4 -6.77 12.00 12.96
CA ASN A 4 -5.87 11.56 11.92
C ASN A 4 -5.31 10.18 12.29
N ARG A 5 -5.25 9.29 11.31
CA ARG A 5 -4.66 7.97 11.49
C ARG A 5 -3.42 7.85 10.63
N SER A 6 -2.45 7.13 11.14
CA SER A 6 -1.27 6.80 10.38
C SER A 6 -1.53 5.56 9.53
N TYR A 7 -1.04 5.58 8.31
CA TYR A 7 -1.14 4.45 7.38
C TYR A 7 0.20 4.21 6.73
N ILE A 8 0.40 3.00 6.28
CA ILE A 8 1.53 2.67 5.40
C ILE A 8 0.98 2.54 3.99
N VAL A 9 1.62 3.23 3.06
CA VAL A 9 1.19 3.26 1.66
C VAL A 9 2.31 2.68 0.80
N LEU A 10 1.97 1.66 0.03
CA LEU A 10 2.88 1.04 -0.93
C LEU A 10 2.54 1.57 -2.32
N SER A 11 3.50 2.17 -2.97
CA SER A 11 3.32 2.69 -4.32
C SER A 11 3.92 1.74 -5.36
N PHE A 12 3.42 1.81 -6.60
CA PHE A 12 3.78 0.88 -7.65
C PHE A 12 4.23 1.64 -8.90
N CYS A 13 5.07 1.00 -9.70
CA CYS A 13 5.55 1.60 -10.95
C CYS A 13 4.48 1.57 -12.04
N THR A 14 3.62 0.55 -12.05
CA THR A 14 2.58 0.40 -13.08
C THR A 14 1.26 0.02 -12.44
N THR A 15 0.18 0.33 -13.17
CA THR A 15 -1.18 -0.06 -12.76
C THR A 15 -1.31 -1.58 -12.69
N LEU A 16 -0.70 -2.29 -13.61
CA LEU A 16 -0.75 -3.75 -13.63
C LEU A 16 -0.14 -4.33 -12.36
N GLU A 17 1.00 -3.81 -11.94
CA GLU A 17 1.63 -4.25 -10.70
C GLU A 17 0.73 -4.02 -9.48
N ALA A 18 0.06 -2.87 -9.44
CA ALA A 18 -0.86 -2.56 -8.35
C ALA A 18 -2.03 -3.53 -8.31
N MET A 19 -2.60 -3.84 -9.47
CA MET A 19 -3.73 -4.76 -9.56
C MET A 19 -3.33 -6.20 -9.21
N GLU A 20 -2.17 -6.63 -9.63
CA GLU A 20 -1.67 -7.95 -9.26
C GLU A 20 -1.38 -8.06 -7.77
N TRP A 21 -0.86 -6.99 -7.18
CA TRP A 21 -0.64 -6.92 -5.74
C TRP A 21 -1.96 -7.08 -4.99
N GLU A 22 -3.00 -6.37 -5.41
CA GLU A 22 -4.33 -6.49 -4.79
C GLU A 22 -4.83 -7.93 -4.88
N LYS A 23 -4.69 -8.55 -6.04
CA LYS A 23 -5.13 -9.92 -6.25
C LYS A 23 -4.42 -10.90 -5.30
N GLN A 24 -3.11 -10.75 -5.17
CA GLN A 24 -2.33 -11.60 -4.27
C GLN A 24 -2.70 -11.37 -2.81
N CYS A 25 -2.89 -10.12 -2.43
CA CYS A 25 -3.27 -9.79 -1.06
C CYS A 25 -4.64 -10.34 -0.71
N ASN A 26 -5.59 -10.26 -1.62
CA ASN A 26 -6.92 -10.82 -1.41
C ASN A 26 -6.86 -12.34 -1.26
N ALA A 27 -6.05 -13.00 -2.07
CA ALA A 27 -5.89 -14.45 -2.01
C ALA A 27 -5.25 -14.91 -0.69
N ARG A 28 -4.36 -14.09 -0.14
CA ARG A 28 -3.65 -14.38 1.11
C ARG A 28 -4.31 -13.75 2.33
N GLN A 29 -5.39 -13.01 2.12
CA GLN A 29 -6.10 -12.27 3.18
C GLN A 29 -5.22 -11.24 3.89
N VAL A 30 -4.32 -10.62 3.15
CA VAL A 30 -3.50 -9.53 3.67
C VAL A 30 -4.39 -8.30 3.86
N PRO A 31 -4.40 -7.67 5.05
CA PRO A 31 -5.24 -6.51 5.30
C PRO A 31 -4.80 -5.31 4.46
N GLY A 32 -5.75 -4.48 4.05
CA GLY A 32 -5.48 -3.27 3.30
C GLY A 32 -6.43 -3.11 2.15
N ARG A 33 -6.21 -2.07 1.35
CA ARG A 33 -7.02 -1.81 0.17
C ARG A 33 -6.26 -0.97 -0.84
N LEU A 34 -6.64 -1.14 -2.11
CA LEU A 34 -6.12 -0.32 -3.19
C LEU A 34 -6.81 1.05 -3.16
N ILE A 35 -6.03 2.11 -3.26
CA ILE A 35 -6.52 3.49 -3.21
C ILE A 35 -5.85 4.31 -4.31
N PRO A 36 -6.44 5.47 -4.66
CA PRO A 36 -5.71 6.43 -5.48
C PRO A 36 -4.46 6.90 -4.74
N LEU A 37 -3.38 7.13 -5.47
CA LEU A 37 -2.13 7.56 -4.87
C LEU A 37 -2.31 8.91 -4.18
N PRO A 38 -1.93 9.04 -2.90
CA PRO A 38 -2.00 10.34 -2.21
C PRO A 38 -1.13 11.39 -2.89
N ARG A 39 -1.56 12.65 -2.81
CA ARG A 39 -0.86 13.76 -3.44
C ARG A 39 0.56 13.95 -2.91
N GLU A 40 0.80 13.58 -1.66
CA GLU A 40 2.10 13.69 -1.03
C GLU A 40 3.13 12.74 -1.65
N ILE A 41 2.67 11.74 -2.37
CA ILE A 41 3.54 10.72 -2.94
C ILE A 41 3.64 10.92 -4.44
N SER A 42 4.85 11.13 -4.92
CA SER A 42 5.13 11.22 -6.34
C SER A 42 5.58 9.85 -6.84
N ALA A 43 4.67 9.15 -7.49
CA ALA A 43 4.96 7.81 -8.02
C ALA A 43 4.23 7.59 -9.34
N GLY A 44 4.61 6.55 -10.05
CA GLY A 44 4.32 6.41 -11.46
C GLY A 44 2.89 6.10 -11.88
N CYS A 45 2.15 5.24 -11.16
CA CYS A 45 0.92 4.70 -11.74
C CYS A 45 -0.38 5.33 -11.20
N GLY A 46 -0.30 6.13 -10.16
CA GLY A 46 -1.51 6.76 -9.59
C GLY A 46 -2.33 5.85 -8.68
N LEU A 47 -1.90 4.64 -8.44
CA LEU A 47 -2.53 3.70 -7.52
C LEU A 47 -1.57 3.30 -6.42
N ALA A 48 -2.13 2.99 -5.24
CA ALA A 48 -1.34 2.59 -4.09
C ALA A 48 -2.13 1.60 -3.23
N TRP A 49 -1.41 0.86 -2.40
CA TRP A 49 -2.00 -0.04 -1.42
C TRP A 49 -1.85 0.56 -0.04
N ARG A 50 -2.96 0.73 0.67
CA ARG A 50 -2.95 1.31 2.02
C ARG A 50 -3.19 0.22 3.04
N MET A 51 -2.37 0.22 4.10
CA MET A 51 -2.56 -0.70 5.20
C MET A 51 -2.19 -0.02 6.51
N LEU A 52 -2.65 -0.58 7.63
CA LEU A 52 -2.31 -0.06 8.94
C LEU A 52 -0.85 -0.36 9.28
N PRO A 53 -0.19 0.49 10.08
CA PRO A 53 1.21 0.24 10.45
C PRO A 53 1.42 -1.09 11.15
N GLU A 54 0.50 -1.48 12.04
CA GLU A 54 0.60 -2.77 12.71
C GLU A 54 0.47 -3.96 11.74
N ASP A 55 -0.37 -3.81 10.73
CA ASP A 55 -0.51 -4.83 9.69
C ASP A 55 0.76 -4.92 8.84
N TRP A 56 1.34 -3.77 8.50
CA TRP A 56 2.60 -3.74 7.78
C TRP A 56 3.71 -4.45 8.56
N GLN A 57 3.80 -4.18 9.86
CA GLN A 57 4.80 -4.83 10.69
C GLN A 57 4.62 -6.34 10.74
N SER A 58 3.38 -6.80 10.77
CA SER A 58 3.09 -8.23 10.79
C SER A 58 3.40 -8.93 9.47
N TRP A 59 3.17 -8.24 8.36
CA TRP A 59 3.23 -8.85 7.03
C TRP A 59 4.50 -8.54 6.26
N GLN A 60 5.26 -7.50 6.60
CA GLN A 60 6.35 -7.03 5.76
C GLN A 60 7.39 -8.11 5.44
N ALA A 61 7.64 -9.02 6.36
CA ALA A 61 8.61 -10.10 6.15
C ALA A 61 8.11 -11.15 5.15
N GLU A 62 6.79 -11.24 4.96
CA GLU A 62 6.18 -12.22 4.06
C GLU A 62 5.78 -11.63 2.72
N LEU A 63 5.82 -10.31 2.59
CA LEU A 63 5.47 -9.63 1.36
C LEU A 63 6.69 -9.49 0.46
N ASP A 64 6.47 -9.66 -0.85
CA ASP A 64 7.54 -9.55 -1.83
C ASP A 64 7.86 -8.08 -2.08
N GLN A 65 9.00 -7.64 -1.57
CA GLN A 65 9.39 -6.24 -1.64
C GLN A 65 9.86 -5.82 -3.03
N THR A 66 9.93 -6.75 -3.96
CA THR A 66 10.23 -6.40 -5.36
C THR A 66 8.98 -6.00 -6.13
N GLN A 67 7.79 -6.22 -5.58
CA GLN A 67 6.53 -5.95 -6.27
C GLN A 67 6.00 -4.55 -6.07
N PHE A 68 6.55 -3.79 -5.17
CA PHE A 68 6.18 -2.39 -5.00
C PHE A 68 7.42 -1.50 -5.05
N ASP A 69 7.19 -0.22 -5.37
CA ASP A 69 8.28 0.73 -5.59
C ASP A 69 8.74 1.37 -4.29
N LYS A 70 7.81 1.93 -3.53
CA LYS A 70 8.13 2.67 -2.30
C LYS A 70 7.16 2.33 -1.19
N VAL A 71 7.66 2.48 0.04
CA VAL A 71 6.85 2.40 1.26
C VAL A 71 6.88 3.78 1.91
N THR A 72 5.72 4.37 2.11
CA THR A 72 5.62 5.73 2.64
C THR A 72 4.63 5.77 3.79
N PRO A 73 5.03 6.25 4.97
CA PRO A 73 4.06 6.51 6.05
C PRO A 73 3.27 7.77 5.73
N VAL A 74 1.96 7.72 5.92
CA VAL A 74 1.05 8.81 5.61
C VAL A 74 0.05 8.98 6.74
N GLU A 75 -0.30 10.22 7.04
CA GLU A 75 -1.39 10.52 7.97
C GLU A 75 -2.60 11.03 7.20
N GLN A 76 -3.75 10.45 7.51
CA GLN A 76 -5.02 10.85 6.89
C GLN A 76 -6.14 10.93 7.89
#